data_2f593bb8cb45162ef046b3ad877b1932
#
_entry.id   2f593bb8cb45162ef046b3ad877b1932
#
_cell.length_a   1.000
_cell.length_b   1.000
_cell.length_c   1.000
_cell.angle_alpha   90.00
_cell.angle_beta   90.00
_cell.angle_gamma   90.00
#
_symmetry.space_group_name_H-M   'P 1'
#
loop_
_entity.id
_entity.type
_entity.pdbx_description
1 polymer ?
#
loop_
_entity_poly.entity_id
_entity_poly.type
_entity_poly.pdbx_seq_one_letter_code
_entity_poly.pdbx_strand_id
1 'polypeptide(L)'
;MKKFLPLVLLLIGVVVFFGAFLIIKGRKEITDQEIDDEEETALLKLPQDKLPIVSLIPTEDGHYLKLRVERLTIEEAETLDFELLYEVPGDKPPQGVPGSGIKIKGEDTFETDLLLGSESSGHFRFDEGVEKGTIALKFRNNQGKLLVKLISEFHLQNQTDKLTSLDGKFTFDLDEGIKKGFFIVINTLGFPNDLSQKPSIGPYGIYTSGNQKLTGKVKLDTAKIYVWQSSSGWRLQDERTILDSGAGIFIGSI
;
A
#
# COMPACT_ATOMS: atom_id res chain seq x y z
N MET A 1 39.74 -3.19 57.38
CA MET A 1 38.51 -2.74 56.68
C MET A 1 38.78 -2.24 55.24
N LYS A 2 39.91 -1.61 54.90
CA LYS A 2 40.21 -1.09 53.53
C LYS A 2 40.40 -2.17 52.42
N LYS A 3 40.70 -3.45 52.80
CA LYS A 3 40.97 -4.53 51.83
C LYS A 3 39.70 -5.12 51.17
N PHE A 4 38.53 -4.92 51.78
CA PHE A 4 37.27 -5.43 51.22
C PHE A 4 36.47 -4.40 50.43
N LEU A 5 36.87 -3.13 50.42
CA LEU A 5 36.19 -2.05 49.72
C LEU A 5 35.98 -2.33 48.19
N PRO A 6 37.01 -2.84 47.46
CA PRO A 6 36.79 -3.15 46.03
C PRO A 6 35.85 -4.31 45.83
N LEU A 7 35.78 -5.29 46.72
CA LEU A 7 34.87 -6.42 46.64
C LEU A 7 33.41 -5.98 46.86
N VAL A 8 33.17 -5.05 47.80
CA VAL A 8 31.84 -4.48 48.06
C VAL A 8 31.36 -3.63 46.90
N LEU A 9 32.23 -2.83 46.28
CA LEU A 9 31.90 -2.03 45.09
C LEU A 9 31.55 -2.91 43.88
N LEU A 10 32.29 -4.01 43.70
CA LEU A 10 31.99 -4.99 42.64
C LEU A 10 30.62 -5.65 42.85
N LEU A 11 30.31 -6.02 44.09
CA LEU A 11 29.01 -6.64 44.43
C LEU A 11 27.83 -5.69 44.18
N ILE A 12 27.98 -4.39 44.54
CA ILE A 12 26.98 -3.34 44.27
C ILE A 12 26.83 -3.14 42.74
N GLY A 13 27.93 -3.12 41.98
CA GLY A 13 27.86 -3.04 40.51
C GLY A 13 27.12 -4.18 39.87
N VAL A 14 27.34 -5.41 40.34
CA VAL A 14 26.60 -6.61 39.87
C VAL A 14 25.11 -6.52 40.21
N VAL A 15 24.75 -6.09 41.42
CA VAL A 15 23.33 -5.94 41.83
C VAL A 15 22.64 -4.87 41.01
N VAL A 16 23.26 -3.73 40.75
CA VAL A 16 22.72 -2.65 39.90
C VAL A 16 22.57 -3.13 38.45
N PHE A 17 23.58 -3.83 37.92
CA PHE A 17 23.51 -4.38 36.57
C PHE A 17 22.43 -5.42 36.41
N PHE A 18 22.28 -6.34 37.39
CA PHE A 18 21.25 -7.36 37.41
C PHE A 18 19.84 -6.76 37.60
N GLY A 19 19.73 -5.71 38.44
CA GLY A 19 18.48 -4.94 38.61
C GLY A 19 18.06 -4.22 37.33
N ALA A 20 19.01 -3.55 36.66
CA ALA A 20 18.77 -2.89 35.36
C ALA A 20 18.40 -3.92 34.27
N PHE A 21 19.08 -5.09 34.25
CA PHE A 21 18.78 -6.18 33.32
C PHE A 21 17.38 -6.77 33.56
N LEU A 22 16.96 -6.94 34.81
CA LEU A 22 15.60 -7.41 35.14
C LEU A 22 14.53 -6.37 34.79
N ILE A 23 14.81 -5.07 34.95
CA ILE A 23 13.89 -4.01 34.54
C ILE A 23 13.80 -3.94 33.01
N ILE A 24 14.89 -4.11 32.27
CA ILE A 24 14.90 -4.16 30.81
C ILE A 24 14.23 -5.44 30.31
N LYS A 25 14.46 -6.58 30.96
CA LYS A 25 13.81 -7.87 30.60
C LYS A 25 12.37 -7.97 31.10
N GLY A 26 11.99 -7.23 32.11
CA GLY A 26 10.61 -7.12 32.61
C GLY A 26 9.79 -6.04 31.92
N ARG A 27 10.43 -5.09 31.19
CA ARG A 27 9.79 -4.45 30.05
C ARG A 27 9.79 -5.50 28.95
N LYS A 28 8.79 -6.40 28.98
CA LYS A 28 8.32 -6.98 27.73
C LYS A 28 8.30 -5.84 26.73
N GLU A 29 8.97 -6.01 25.64
CA GLU A 29 8.65 -5.32 24.42
C GLU A 29 7.12 -5.42 24.33
N ILE A 30 6.44 -4.32 24.60
CA ILE A 30 5.10 -4.11 24.07
C ILE A 30 5.42 -4.07 22.58
N THR A 31 5.40 -5.25 22.01
CA THR A 31 5.65 -5.44 20.59
C THR A 31 4.53 -4.68 19.93
N ASP A 32 4.85 -3.81 18.99
CA ASP A 32 3.87 -3.13 18.13
C ASP A 32 2.81 -4.11 17.59
N GLN A 33 3.09 -5.42 17.55
CA GLN A 33 2.20 -6.51 17.22
C GLN A 33 1.05 -6.74 18.23
N GLU A 34 1.28 -6.66 19.57
CA GLU A 34 0.19 -6.84 20.54
C GLU A 34 -0.78 -5.65 20.55
N ILE A 35 -0.30 -4.43 20.26
CA ILE A 35 -1.15 -3.24 20.11
C ILE A 35 -1.93 -3.31 18.81
N ASP A 36 -1.33 -3.80 17.71
CA ASP A 36 -2.00 -3.98 16.41
C ASP A 36 -3.10 -5.07 16.51
N ASP A 37 -2.90 -6.17 17.25
CA ASP A 37 -3.86 -7.25 17.39
C ASP A 37 -5.10 -6.87 18.25
N GLU A 38 -4.94 -6.04 19.29
CA GLU A 38 -6.07 -5.52 20.09
C GLU A 38 -6.84 -4.41 19.33
N GLU A 39 -6.16 -3.57 18.58
CA GLU A 39 -6.80 -2.56 17.73
C GLU A 39 -7.56 -3.20 16.55
N GLU A 40 -7.05 -4.29 15.97
CA GLU A 40 -7.66 -4.95 14.81
C GLU A 40 -9.01 -5.61 15.11
N THR A 41 -9.24 -6.04 16.35
CA THR A 41 -10.51 -6.65 16.77
C THR A 41 -11.68 -5.67 16.83
N ALA A 42 -11.46 -4.38 16.83
CA ALA A 42 -12.47 -3.34 16.94
C ALA A 42 -12.67 -2.51 15.66
N LEU A 43 -12.02 -2.90 14.55
CA LEU A 43 -12.07 -2.12 13.32
C LEU A 43 -13.44 -2.19 12.63
N LEU A 44 -13.83 -1.07 12.04
CA LEU A 44 -15.04 -0.98 11.21
C LEU A 44 -14.85 -1.81 9.93
N LYS A 45 -15.77 -2.74 9.69
CA LYS A 45 -15.85 -3.47 8.42
C LYS A 45 -16.74 -2.70 7.46
N LEU A 46 -16.12 -2.05 6.50
CA LEU A 46 -16.83 -1.29 5.47
C LEU A 46 -17.17 -2.20 4.28
N PRO A 47 -18.38 -2.06 3.69
CA PRO A 47 -18.68 -2.71 2.44
C PRO A 47 -17.82 -2.11 1.31
N GLN A 48 -17.53 -2.91 0.29
CA GLN A 48 -16.56 -2.57 -0.75
C GLN A 48 -16.89 -1.28 -1.54
N ASP A 49 -18.16 -0.98 -1.70
CA ASP A 49 -18.66 0.26 -2.33
C ASP A 49 -18.46 1.51 -1.47
N LYS A 50 -18.12 1.35 -0.19
CA LYS A 50 -17.78 2.42 0.76
C LYS A 50 -16.28 2.55 1.02
N LEU A 51 -15.48 1.60 0.53
CA LEU A 51 -14.03 1.68 0.69
C LEU A 51 -13.43 2.81 -0.15
N PRO A 52 -12.37 3.47 0.32
CA PRO A 52 -11.61 4.41 -0.49
C PRO A 52 -11.01 3.71 -1.72
N ILE A 53 -10.79 4.48 -2.78
CA ILE A 53 -10.15 4.00 -4.00
C ILE A 53 -8.68 4.40 -3.91
N VAL A 54 -7.81 3.41 -3.93
CA VAL A 54 -6.36 3.62 -3.83
C VAL A 54 -5.72 3.42 -5.18
N SER A 55 -4.90 4.39 -5.59
CA SER A 55 -4.05 4.27 -6.75
C SER A 55 -2.60 4.63 -6.42
N LEU A 56 -1.68 3.89 -7.01
CA LEU A 56 -0.25 4.17 -7.02
C LEU A 56 0.18 4.38 -8.47
N ILE A 57 0.61 5.60 -8.79
CA ILE A 57 0.98 5.98 -10.15
C ILE A 57 2.49 6.16 -10.19
N PRO A 58 3.24 5.31 -10.93
CA PRO A 58 4.68 5.42 -11.00
C PRO A 58 5.11 6.63 -11.83
N THR A 59 6.28 7.19 -11.53
CA THR A 59 6.94 8.18 -12.39
C THR A 59 7.63 7.49 -13.58
N GLU A 60 7.98 8.26 -14.62
CA GLU A 60 8.63 7.71 -15.84
C GLU A 60 10.00 7.09 -15.56
N ASP A 61 10.70 7.59 -14.56
CA ASP A 61 12.00 7.09 -14.09
C ASP A 61 11.88 5.96 -13.05
N GLY A 62 10.66 5.72 -12.54
CA GLY A 62 10.40 4.71 -11.52
C GLY A 62 10.88 5.07 -10.12
N HIS A 63 11.29 6.32 -9.88
CA HIS A 63 11.84 6.75 -8.58
C HIS A 63 10.77 7.14 -7.56
N TYR A 64 9.57 7.46 -8.00
CA TYR A 64 8.46 7.85 -7.13
C TYR A 64 7.18 7.10 -7.50
N LEU A 65 6.35 6.90 -6.49
CA LEU A 65 4.97 6.47 -6.64
C LEU A 65 4.07 7.60 -6.13
N LYS A 66 3.19 8.14 -6.96
CA LYS A 66 2.15 9.05 -6.49
C LYS A 66 1.03 8.22 -5.88
N LEU A 67 0.90 8.30 -4.56
CA LEU A 67 -0.26 7.78 -3.84
C LEU A 67 -1.42 8.75 -4.04
N ARG A 68 -2.56 8.23 -4.50
CA ARG A 68 -3.83 8.94 -4.52
C ARG A 68 -4.88 8.09 -3.84
N VAL A 69 -5.58 8.69 -2.89
CA VAL A 69 -6.69 8.07 -2.16
C VAL A 69 -7.93 8.91 -2.40
N GLU A 70 -8.94 8.33 -3.01
CA GLU A 70 -10.22 8.97 -3.32
C GLU A 70 -11.33 8.39 -2.44
N ARG A 71 -12.41 9.12 -2.25
CA ARG A 71 -13.52 8.75 -1.38
C ARG A 71 -13.09 8.64 0.09
N LEU A 72 -12.57 9.71 0.63
CA LEU A 72 -12.20 9.84 2.04
C LEU A 72 -13.43 10.06 2.95
N THR A 73 -14.51 9.30 2.71
CA THR A 73 -15.82 9.48 3.36
C THR A 73 -16.07 8.47 4.48
N ILE A 74 -15.01 8.06 5.18
CA ILE A 74 -15.13 7.18 6.35
C ILE A 74 -15.69 7.98 7.51
N GLU A 75 -16.81 7.53 8.06
CA GLU A 75 -17.50 8.21 9.16
C GLU A 75 -16.59 8.36 10.38
N GLU A 76 -16.62 9.53 11.02
CA GLU A 76 -15.78 9.94 12.14
C GLU A 76 -14.27 10.02 11.87
N ALA A 77 -13.78 9.66 10.68
CA ALA A 77 -12.36 9.79 10.38
C ALA A 77 -11.96 11.26 10.21
N GLU A 78 -10.92 11.68 10.92
CA GLU A 78 -10.37 13.03 10.85
C GLU A 78 -8.92 13.06 10.36
N THR A 79 -8.19 11.95 10.56
CA THR A 79 -6.81 11.82 10.10
C THR A 79 -6.56 10.51 9.38
N LEU A 80 -5.61 10.56 8.45
CA LEU A 80 -5.06 9.44 7.71
C LEU A 80 -3.58 9.29 8.03
N ASP A 81 -3.17 8.07 8.37
CA ASP A 81 -1.78 7.65 8.32
C ASP A 81 -1.62 6.66 7.17
N PHE A 82 -0.47 6.67 6.52
CA PHE A 82 -0.14 5.67 5.51
C PHE A 82 1.28 5.12 5.72
N GLU A 83 1.51 3.93 5.20
CA GLU A 83 2.83 3.32 5.15
C GLU A 83 2.97 2.54 3.85
N LEU A 84 3.92 2.95 3.02
CA LEU A 84 4.36 2.17 1.87
C LEU A 84 5.53 1.29 2.32
N LEU A 85 5.41 -0.02 2.19
CA LEU A 85 6.50 -0.97 2.37
C LEU A 85 6.82 -1.61 1.01
N TYR A 86 8.11 -1.69 0.65
CA TYR A 86 8.53 -2.30 -0.60
C TYR A 86 9.83 -3.09 -0.43
N GLU A 87 10.00 -4.08 -1.30
CA GLU A 87 11.21 -4.91 -1.34
C GLU A 87 12.22 -4.34 -2.34
N VAL A 88 13.47 -4.28 -1.91
CA VAL A 88 14.61 -3.93 -2.77
C VAL A 88 15.37 -5.21 -3.11
N PRO A 89 15.75 -5.45 -4.38
CA PRO A 89 16.49 -6.64 -4.77
C PRO A 89 17.77 -6.87 -3.97
N GLY A 90 18.11 -8.14 -3.74
CA GLY A 90 19.24 -8.57 -2.93
C GLY A 90 18.87 -8.79 -1.46
N ASP A 91 19.87 -9.03 -0.61
CA ASP A 91 19.68 -9.30 0.83
C ASP A 91 19.46 -8.02 1.64
N LYS A 92 18.65 -7.08 1.13
CA LYS A 92 18.31 -5.85 1.83
C LYS A 92 16.98 -6.03 2.58
N PRO A 93 16.85 -5.43 3.77
CA PRO A 93 15.56 -5.40 4.46
C PRO A 93 14.54 -4.58 3.65
N PRO A 94 13.24 -4.87 3.78
CA PRO A 94 12.19 -4.02 3.21
C PRO A 94 12.37 -2.56 3.64
N GLN A 95 12.05 -1.65 2.71
CA GLN A 95 12.10 -0.21 2.94
C GLN A 95 10.70 0.32 3.18
N GLY A 96 10.58 1.38 3.99
CA GLY A 96 9.30 1.98 4.34
C GLY A 96 9.26 3.49 4.12
N VAL A 97 8.13 3.98 3.61
CA VAL A 97 7.83 5.41 3.47
C VAL A 97 6.56 5.71 4.28
N PRO A 98 6.70 6.20 5.51
CA PRO A 98 5.56 6.52 6.35
C PRO A 98 5.04 7.94 6.11
N GLY A 99 3.74 8.15 6.36
CA GLY A 99 3.12 9.45 6.54
C GLY A 99 2.06 9.37 7.62
N SER A 100 1.99 10.37 8.49
CA SER A 100 1.08 10.35 9.64
C SER A 100 0.44 11.70 9.94
N GLY A 101 -0.71 11.67 10.61
CA GLY A 101 -1.42 12.87 11.08
C GLY A 101 -1.98 13.75 9.96
N ILE A 102 -2.22 13.21 8.79
CA ILE A 102 -2.75 13.91 7.64
C ILE A 102 -4.23 14.21 7.89
N LYS A 103 -4.59 15.48 7.92
CA LYS A 103 -5.98 15.91 8.11
C LYS A 103 -6.77 15.65 6.84
N ILE A 104 -7.84 14.88 6.96
CA ILE A 104 -8.72 14.51 5.84
C ILE A 104 -10.17 14.92 6.03
N LYS A 105 -10.50 15.56 7.16
CA LYS A 105 -11.87 16.00 7.45
C LYS A 105 -12.36 17.03 6.43
N GLY A 106 -13.39 16.67 5.67
CA GLY A 106 -13.96 17.51 4.62
C GLY A 106 -13.24 17.43 3.27
N GLU A 107 -12.24 16.56 3.16
CA GLU A 107 -11.54 16.27 1.92
C GLU A 107 -12.12 15.02 1.25
N ASP A 108 -12.28 15.05 -0.06
CA ASP A 108 -12.69 13.88 -0.85
C ASP A 108 -11.50 13.07 -1.35
N THR A 109 -10.33 13.70 -1.48
CA THR A 109 -9.11 13.10 -2.04
C THR A 109 -7.87 13.54 -1.27
N PHE A 110 -6.88 12.63 -1.25
CA PHE A 110 -5.53 12.90 -0.76
C PHE A 110 -4.51 12.44 -1.80
N GLU A 111 -3.48 13.23 -2.03
CA GLU A 111 -2.37 12.87 -2.91
C GLU A 111 -1.01 13.23 -2.28
N THR A 112 -0.02 12.36 -2.49
CA THR A 112 1.37 12.61 -2.12
C THR A 112 2.32 11.78 -2.99
N ASP A 113 3.55 12.27 -3.18
CA ASP A 113 4.60 11.52 -3.87
C ASP A 113 5.44 10.75 -2.86
N LEU A 114 5.63 9.46 -3.10
CA LEU A 114 6.36 8.51 -2.25
C LEU A 114 7.68 8.20 -2.93
N LEU A 115 8.79 8.59 -2.32
CA LEU A 115 10.13 8.32 -2.82
C LEU A 115 10.48 6.83 -2.63
N LEU A 116 10.84 6.14 -3.71
CA LEU A 116 11.49 4.82 -3.63
C LEU A 116 13.00 5.02 -3.44
N GLY A 117 13.39 5.20 -2.18
CA GLY A 117 14.77 5.53 -1.84
C GLY A 117 14.90 6.28 -0.53
N SER A 118 15.97 7.02 -0.42
CA SER A 118 16.26 7.86 0.77
C SER A 118 16.75 9.24 0.35
N GLU A 119 16.42 10.23 1.17
CA GLU A 119 16.92 11.59 1.06
C GLU A 119 17.69 11.97 2.33
N SER A 120 18.85 12.56 2.17
CA SER A 120 19.63 13.15 3.26
C SER A 120 20.30 14.44 2.81
N SER A 121 19.94 15.57 3.46
CA SER A 121 20.51 16.90 3.18
C SER A 121 20.46 17.31 1.70
N GLY A 122 19.35 17.01 1.03
CA GLY A 122 19.15 17.30 -0.41
C GLY A 122 19.85 16.33 -1.37
N HIS A 123 20.46 15.26 -0.86
CA HIS A 123 21.02 14.18 -1.66
C HIS A 123 20.05 13.00 -1.69
N PHE A 124 19.64 12.63 -2.89
CA PHE A 124 18.73 11.51 -3.14
C PHE A 124 19.52 10.26 -3.50
N ARG A 125 19.11 9.13 -2.92
CA ARG A 125 19.55 7.80 -3.33
C ARG A 125 18.30 7.01 -3.66
N PHE A 126 18.16 6.62 -4.91
CA PHE A 126 17.02 5.84 -5.40
C PHE A 126 17.28 4.33 -5.23
N ASP A 127 16.25 3.58 -4.89
CA ASP A 127 16.28 2.13 -4.89
C ASP A 127 15.81 1.62 -6.24
N GLU A 128 16.67 0.87 -6.91
CA GLU A 128 16.40 0.32 -8.24
C GLU A 128 15.88 -1.12 -8.15
N GLY A 129 15.09 -1.53 -9.15
CA GLY A 129 14.57 -2.89 -9.25
C GLY A 129 13.47 -3.22 -8.26
N VAL A 130 12.77 -2.22 -7.74
CA VAL A 130 11.57 -2.42 -6.92
C VAL A 130 10.47 -3.01 -7.77
N GLU A 131 9.95 -4.18 -7.39
CA GLU A 131 8.89 -4.87 -8.14
C GLU A 131 7.60 -5.03 -7.33
N LYS A 132 7.67 -5.06 -6.02
CA LYS A 132 6.50 -5.34 -5.17
C LYS A 132 6.56 -4.64 -3.82
N GLY A 133 5.38 -4.47 -3.26
CA GLY A 133 5.21 -3.92 -1.93
C GLY A 133 3.75 -3.86 -1.51
N THR A 134 3.53 -3.19 -0.39
CA THR A 134 2.20 -2.96 0.18
C THR A 134 2.00 -1.50 0.51
N ILE A 135 0.78 -1.03 0.43
CA ILE A 135 0.34 0.25 0.98
C ILE A 135 -0.68 -0.02 2.08
N ALA A 136 -0.40 0.44 3.28
CA ALA A 136 -1.31 0.42 4.42
C ALA A 136 -1.87 1.82 4.64
N LEU A 137 -3.19 1.91 4.87
CA LEU A 137 -3.92 3.13 5.22
C LEU A 137 -4.58 2.93 6.58
N LYS A 138 -4.37 3.86 7.51
CA LYS A 138 -4.95 3.84 8.85
C LYS A 138 -5.77 5.12 9.05
N PHE A 139 -7.07 4.99 9.20
CA PHE A 139 -8.00 6.10 9.43
C PHE A 139 -8.30 6.23 10.92
N ARG A 140 -8.14 7.44 11.46
CA ARG A 140 -8.31 7.70 12.89
C ARG A 140 -9.30 8.83 13.14
N ASN A 141 -9.99 8.75 14.28
CA ASN A 141 -10.87 9.82 14.74
C ASN A 141 -10.10 10.97 15.42
N ASN A 142 -10.82 11.97 15.91
CA ASN A 142 -10.26 13.16 16.59
C ASN A 142 -9.52 12.83 17.91
N GLN A 143 -9.72 11.64 18.47
CA GLN A 143 -9.04 11.15 19.67
C GLN A 143 -7.80 10.32 19.34
N GLY A 144 -7.48 10.17 18.05
CA GLY A 144 -6.37 9.33 17.57
C GLY A 144 -6.69 7.82 17.55
N LYS A 145 -7.92 7.42 17.89
CA LYS A 145 -8.34 6.02 17.85
C LYS A 145 -8.43 5.53 16.41
N LEU A 146 -7.86 4.36 16.15
CA LEU A 146 -7.95 3.69 14.86
C LEU A 146 -9.39 3.22 14.60
N LEU A 147 -9.95 3.61 13.45
CA LEU A 147 -11.29 3.24 13.00
C LEU A 147 -11.24 2.14 11.93
N VAL A 148 -10.34 2.32 10.96
CA VAL A 148 -10.19 1.43 9.81
C VAL A 148 -8.72 1.29 9.46
N LYS A 149 -8.27 0.05 9.21
CA LYS A 149 -6.96 -0.28 8.65
C LYS A 149 -7.19 -1.03 7.34
N LEU A 150 -6.63 -0.53 6.26
CA LEU A 150 -6.74 -1.10 4.92
C LEU A 150 -5.35 -1.38 4.39
N ILE A 151 -5.16 -2.53 3.76
CA ILE A 151 -3.88 -2.93 3.19
C ILE A 151 -4.12 -3.38 1.76
N SER A 152 -3.27 -2.95 0.86
CA SER A 152 -3.26 -3.40 -0.53
C SER A 152 -1.85 -3.71 -0.99
N GLU A 153 -1.69 -4.80 -1.72
CA GLU A 153 -0.46 -5.19 -2.38
C GLU A 153 -0.40 -4.60 -3.78
N PHE A 154 0.80 -4.20 -4.21
CA PHE A 154 1.04 -3.71 -5.57
C PHE A 154 2.20 -4.43 -6.24
N HIS A 155 2.10 -4.57 -7.56
CA HIS A 155 3.13 -5.12 -8.43
C HIS A 155 3.57 -4.04 -9.43
N LEU A 156 4.81 -3.55 -9.27
CA LEU A 156 5.45 -2.57 -10.16
C LEU A 156 6.21 -3.32 -11.25
N GLN A 157 5.88 -3.07 -12.49
CA GLN A 157 6.35 -3.84 -13.64
C GLN A 157 6.83 -2.90 -14.75
N ASN A 158 7.86 -3.33 -15.45
CA ASN A 158 8.37 -2.70 -16.67
C ASN A 158 8.80 -3.76 -17.66
N GLN A 159 9.06 -3.40 -18.91
CA GLN A 159 9.60 -4.26 -19.97
C GLN A 159 8.95 -5.66 -20.00
N THR A 160 7.63 -5.72 -19.99
CA THR A 160 6.86 -6.96 -19.95
C THR A 160 5.82 -7.02 -21.06
N ASP A 161 5.41 -8.22 -21.44
CA ASP A 161 4.27 -8.52 -22.30
C ASP A 161 3.00 -8.88 -21.52
N LYS A 162 3.12 -8.94 -20.19
CA LYS A 162 2.03 -9.34 -19.30
C LYS A 162 2.05 -8.55 -18.00
N LEU A 163 0.94 -7.89 -17.68
CA LEU A 163 0.74 -7.27 -16.37
C LEU A 163 -0.03 -8.24 -15.45
N THR A 164 0.46 -8.39 -14.22
CA THR A 164 -0.12 -9.33 -13.25
C THR A 164 -0.26 -8.70 -11.87
N SER A 165 -1.30 -9.10 -11.13
CA SER A 165 -1.37 -8.83 -9.68
C SER A 165 -0.47 -9.80 -8.91
N LEU A 166 -0.06 -9.44 -7.68
CA LEU A 166 0.76 -10.30 -6.83
C LEU A 166 0.04 -11.57 -6.40
N ASP A 167 -1.27 -11.50 -6.20
CA ASP A 167 -2.11 -12.66 -5.85
C ASP A 167 -2.39 -13.60 -7.04
N GLY A 168 -1.92 -13.23 -8.24
CA GLY A 168 -2.05 -14.01 -9.47
C GLY A 168 -3.47 -14.11 -10.04
N LYS A 169 -4.46 -13.44 -9.45
CA LYS A 169 -5.86 -13.52 -9.90
C LYS A 169 -6.18 -12.62 -11.07
N PHE A 170 -5.41 -11.56 -11.27
CA PHE A 170 -5.53 -10.64 -12.38
C PHE A 170 -4.35 -10.78 -13.34
N THR A 171 -4.65 -10.87 -14.64
CA THR A 171 -3.65 -10.86 -15.71
C THR A 171 -4.15 -10.04 -16.89
N PHE A 172 -3.27 -9.24 -17.47
CA PHE A 172 -3.48 -8.56 -18.74
C PHE A 172 -2.38 -8.93 -19.71
N ASP A 173 -2.66 -9.85 -20.61
CA ASP A 173 -1.77 -10.25 -21.68
C ASP A 173 -1.81 -9.17 -22.77
N LEU A 174 -0.71 -8.46 -22.95
CA LEU A 174 -0.60 -7.34 -23.89
C LEU A 174 -0.38 -7.83 -25.31
N ASP A 175 -1.02 -7.20 -26.28
CA ASP A 175 -0.82 -7.51 -27.72
C ASP A 175 0.58 -7.11 -28.17
N GLU A 176 1.07 -5.98 -27.64
CA GLU A 176 2.43 -5.50 -27.80
C GLU A 176 3.07 -5.31 -26.44
N GLY A 177 4.23 -5.92 -26.25
CA GLY A 177 4.96 -5.80 -24.98
C GLY A 177 5.38 -4.38 -24.68
N ILE A 178 5.40 -4.03 -23.41
CA ILE A 178 5.84 -2.74 -22.89
C ILE A 178 7.36 -2.65 -23.00
N LYS A 179 7.85 -1.67 -23.72
CA LYS A 179 9.29 -1.43 -23.91
C LYS A 179 9.83 -0.31 -23.02
N LYS A 180 8.96 0.61 -22.58
CA LYS A 180 9.33 1.78 -21.76
C LYS A 180 8.23 2.08 -20.74
N GLY A 181 8.66 2.73 -19.65
CA GLY A 181 7.78 3.16 -18.57
C GLY A 181 7.46 2.05 -17.57
N PHE A 182 6.83 2.46 -16.50
CA PHE A 182 6.46 1.61 -15.38
C PHE A 182 4.95 1.48 -15.27
N PHE A 183 4.53 0.32 -14.79
CA PHE A 183 3.12 -0.02 -14.59
C PHE A 183 2.93 -0.62 -13.21
N ILE A 184 1.86 -0.24 -12.56
CA ILE A 184 1.42 -0.86 -11.31
C ILE A 184 0.11 -1.58 -11.55
N VAL A 185 0.04 -2.80 -11.05
CA VAL A 185 -1.21 -3.53 -10.79
C VAL A 185 -1.41 -3.58 -9.28
N ILE A 186 -2.56 -3.08 -8.80
CA ILE A 186 -2.90 -2.96 -7.39
C ILE A 186 -4.36 -3.35 -7.16
N ASN A 187 -4.69 -3.94 -6.01
CA ASN A 187 -6.08 -3.97 -5.54
C ASN A 187 -6.46 -2.57 -5.08
N THR A 188 -7.40 -1.92 -5.74
CA THR A 188 -7.79 -0.53 -5.44
C THR A 188 -8.65 -0.38 -4.19
N LEU A 189 -8.96 -1.48 -3.48
CA LEU A 189 -9.87 -1.58 -2.33
C LEU A 189 -11.31 -1.26 -2.70
N GLY A 190 -11.63 0.01 -2.95
CA GLY A 190 -12.87 0.48 -3.52
C GLY A 190 -12.80 0.61 -5.05
N PHE A 191 -13.93 0.98 -5.63
CA PHE A 191 -14.07 1.22 -7.07
C PHE A 191 -15.03 2.39 -7.32
N PRO A 192 -14.96 3.08 -8.47
CA PRO A 192 -15.89 4.15 -8.82
C PRO A 192 -17.34 3.70 -8.75
N ASN A 193 -18.22 4.58 -8.28
CA ASN A 193 -19.66 4.31 -8.21
C ASN A 193 -20.24 4.04 -9.61
N ASP A 194 -21.54 3.75 -9.69
CA ASP A 194 -22.29 3.48 -10.93
C ASP A 194 -22.11 2.10 -11.55
N LEU A 195 -21.43 1.16 -10.87
CA LEU A 195 -21.48 -0.24 -11.27
C LEU A 195 -22.77 -0.88 -10.77
N SER A 196 -23.65 -1.29 -11.70
CA SER A 196 -24.92 -1.95 -11.38
C SER A 196 -24.75 -3.41 -10.94
N GLN A 197 -23.59 -4.00 -11.14
CA GLN A 197 -23.28 -5.38 -10.86
C GLN A 197 -22.53 -5.53 -9.54
N LYS A 198 -22.82 -6.62 -8.80
CA LYS A 198 -22.08 -6.92 -7.56
C LYS A 198 -20.73 -7.53 -7.90
N PRO A 199 -19.61 -6.94 -7.42
CA PRO A 199 -18.29 -7.51 -7.61
C PRO A 199 -18.15 -8.89 -6.93
N SER A 200 -17.50 -9.82 -7.61
CA SER A 200 -17.09 -11.12 -7.07
C SER A 200 -15.57 -11.26 -6.96
N ILE A 201 -14.82 -10.57 -7.83
CA ILE A 201 -13.35 -10.57 -7.87
C ILE A 201 -12.86 -9.14 -8.14
N GLY A 202 -11.77 -8.75 -7.53
CA GLY A 202 -11.18 -7.40 -7.61
C GLY A 202 -11.73 -6.46 -6.54
N PRO A 203 -11.59 -5.14 -6.73
CA PRO A 203 -11.14 -4.41 -7.92
C PRO A 203 -9.62 -4.41 -8.11
N TYR A 204 -9.16 -4.57 -9.36
CA TYR A 204 -7.77 -4.42 -9.74
C TYR A 204 -7.59 -3.17 -10.60
N GLY A 205 -6.67 -2.28 -10.19
CA GLY A 205 -6.30 -1.10 -10.96
C GLY A 205 -4.99 -1.31 -11.72
N ILE A 206 -4.94 -0.86 -12.96
CA ILE A 206 -3.70 -0.64 -13.70
C ILE A 206 -3.44 0.85 -13.72
N TYR A 207 -2.21 1.26 -13.37
CA TYR A 207 -1.73 2.64 -13.45
C TYR A 207 -0.37 2.68 -14.12
N THR A 208 -0.11 3.74 -14.89
CA THR A 208 1.09 3.87 -15.72
C THR A 208 1.79 5.20 -15.48
N SER A 209 3.11 5.20 -15.70
CA SER A 209 3.95 6.41 -15.66
C SER A 209 3.68 7.40 -16.80
N GLY A 210 2.86 7.06 -17.79
CA GLY A 210 2.56 7.92 -18.93
C GLY A 210 1.21 7.59 -19.57
N ASN A 211 0.80 8.43 -20.52
CA ASN A 211 -0.42 8.23 -21.29
C ASN A 211 -0.13 7.37 -22.52
N GLN A 212 -0.05 6.06 -22.35
CA GLN A 212 0.08 5.15 -23.49
C GLN A 212 -1.13 4.23 -23.59
N LYS A 213 -1.60 4.05 -24.82
CA LYS A 213 -2.69 3.13 -25.10
C LYS A 213 -2.21 1.70 -24.91
N LEU A 214 -2.95 0.91 -24.14
CA LEU A 214 -2.72 -0.52 -23.99
C LEU A 214 -3.84 -1.31 -24.66
N THR A 215 -3.48 -2.39 -25.35
CA THR A 215 -4.42 -3.34 -25.91
C THR A 215 -4.01 -4.76 -25.55
N GLY A 216 -4.97 -5.63 -25.30
CA GLY A 216 -4.67 -6.99 -24.90
C GLY A 216 -5.88 -7.75 -24.36
N LYS A 217 -5.61 -8.87 -23.69
CA LYS A 217 -6.62 -9.74 -23.11
C LYS A 217 -6.50 -9.77 -21.60
N VAL A 218 -7.61 -9.40 -20.92
CA VAL A 218 -7.73 -9.52 -19.46
C VAL A 218 -8.19 -10.92 -19.09
N LYS A 219 -7.65 -11.45 -18.00
CA LYS A 219 -8.08 -12.70 -17.38
C LYS A 219 -8.36 -12.45 -15.90
N LEU A 220 -9.55 -12.81 -15.50
CA LEU A 220 -10.04 -12.96 -14.13
C LEU A 220 -10.85 -14.27 -14.09
N ASP A 221 -10.80 -14.99 -12.98
CA ASP A 221 -11.60 -16.21 -12.83
C ASP A 221 -13.08 -15.87 -12.53
N THR A 222 -13.77 -15.41 -13.57
CA THR A 222 -15.16 -14.91 -13.49
C THR A 222 -15.89 -15.02 -14.84
N ALA A 223 -17.22 -15.01 -14.79
CA ALA A 223 -18.05 -15.08 -16.01
C ALA A 223 -18.06 -13.78 -16.80
N LYS A 224 -17.98 -12.63 -16.12
CA LYS A 224 -18.03 -11.31 -16.75
C LYS A 224 -16.96 -10.40 -16.14
N ILE A 225 -16.28 -9.63 -16.98
CA ILE A 225 -15.30 -8.64 -16.58
C ILE A 225 -15.81 -7.26 -16.97
N TYR A 226 -15.79 -6.34 -16.02
CA TYR A 226 -16.10 -4.93 -16.24
C TYR A 226 -14.84 -4.12 -16.09
N VAL A 227 -14.63 -3.15 -16.98
CA VAL A 227 -13.54 -2.17 -16.93
C VAL A 227 -14.10 -0.78 -16.78
N TRP A 228 -13.53 -0.02 -15.86
CA TRP A 228 -13.78 1.40 -15.71
C TRP A 228 -12.58 2.20 -16.24
N GLN A 229 -12.87 3.24 -17.00
CA GLN A 229 -11.91 4.25 -17.44
C GLN A 229 -12.51 5.64 -17.21
N SER A 230 -11.68 6.61 -16.84
CA SER A 230 -12.12 7.99 -16.58
C SER A 230 -12.82 8.64 -17.79
N SER A 231 -12.41 8.26 -19.00
CA SER A 231 -12.98 8.78 -20.26
C SER A 231 -14.36 8.21 -20.63
N SER A 232 -14.73 7.04 -20.09
CA SER A 232 -15.89 6.29 -20.60
C SER A 232 -16.76 5.62 -19.53
N GLY A 233 -16.36 5.68 -18.24
CA GLY A 233 -17.06 4.97 -17.18
C GLY A 233 -16.93 3.45 -17.27
N TRP A 234 -17.90 2.74 -16.68
CA TRP A 234 -17.95 1.27 -16.69
C TRP A 234 -18.39 0.71 -18.04
N ARG A 235 -17.67 -0.30 -18.51
CA ARG A 235 -18.03 -1.08 -19.70
C ARG A 235 -17.87 -2.57 -19.41
N LEU A 236 -18.78 -3.38 -19.94
CA LEU A 236 -18.58 -4.83 -20.02
C LEU A 236 -17.41 -5.10 -20.98
N GLN A 237 -16.50 -5.94 -20.55
CA GLN A 237 -15.32 -6.29 -21.33
C GLN A 237 -15.69 -7.32 -22.39
N ASP A 238 -15.29 -7.03 -23.63
CA ASP A 238 -15.32 -7.97 -24.75
C ASP A 238 -14.05 -8.82 -24.76
N GLU A 239 -13.84 -9.57 -25.86
CA GLU A 239 -12.65 -10.45 -26.03
C GLU A 239 -11.31 -9.68 -25.91
N ARG A 240 -11.31 -8.38 -26.20
CA ARG A 240 -10.13 -7.53 -26.23
C ARG A 240 -10.36 -6.24 -25.45
N THR A 241 -9.46 -5.94 -24.53
CA THR A 241 -9.48 -4.71 -23.73
C THR A 241 -8.65 -3.63 -24.40
N ILE A 242 -9.17 -2.41 -24.40
CA ILE A 242 -8.46 -1.20 -24.82
C ILE A 242 -8.48 -0.24 -23.64
N LEU A 243 -7.29 0.16 -23.17
CA LEU A 243 -7.10 1.23 -22.21
C LEU A 243 -6.50 2.43 -22.94
N ASP A 244 -7.29 3.48 -23.11
CA ASP A 244 -6.90 4.64 -23.93
C ASP A 244 -5.75 5.45 -23.29
N SER A 245 -5.71 5.51 -21.97
CA SER A 245 -4.65 6.19 -21.18
C SER A 245 -3.69 5.24 -20.47
N GLY A 246 -3.77 3.93 -20.77
CA GLY A 246 -3.00 2.91 -20.05
C GLY A 246 -3.46 2.65 -18.62
N ALA A 247 -4.54 3.29 -18.17
CA ALA A 247 -5.10 3.13 -16.83
C ALA A 247 -6.54 2.63 -16.87
N GLY A 248 -6.92 1.80 -15.90
CA GLY A 248 -8.28 1.30 -15.75
C GLY A 248 -8.45 0.44 -14.50
N ILE A 249 -9.69 0.32 -14.04
CA ILE A 249 -10.06 -0.52 -12.90
C ILE A 249 -10.93 -1.67 -13.39
N PHE A 250 -10.59 -2.89 -12.99
CA PHE A 250 -11.21 -4.13 -13.45
C PHE A 250 -11.91 -4.84 -12.31
N ILE A 251 -13.12 -5.31 -12.59
CA ILE A 251 -13.94 -6.07 -11.64
C ILE A 251 -14.50 -7.30 -12.36
N GLY A 252 -14.46 -8.44 -11.67
CA GLY A 252 -15.18 -9.63 -12.05
C GLY A 252 -16.55 -9.68 -11.42
N SER A 253 -17.56 -10.16 -12.16
CA SER A 253 -18.90 -10.44 -11.68
C SER A 253 -19.38 -11.80 -12.16
N ILE A 254 -20.23 -12.43 -11.38
CA ILE A 254 -20.89 -13.71 -11.71
C ILE A 254 -22.12 -13.46 -12.57
#